data_8c5d875f25bd07543946a9422dc2185d
#
_entry.id   8c5d875f25bd07543946a9422dc2185d
#
_cell.length_a   1.000
_cell.length_b   1.000
_cell.length_c   1.000
_cell.angle_alpha   90.00
_cell.angle_beta   90.00
_cell.angle_gamma   90.00
#
_symmetry.space_group_name_H-M   'P 1'
#
loop_
_entity.id
_entity.type
_entity.pdbx_description
1 polymer ?
#
loop_
_entity_poly.entity_id
_entity_poly.type
_entity_poly.pdbx_seq_one_letter_code
_entity_poly.pdbx_strand_id
1 'polypeptide(L)'
;MTIAVIGPGAVGTTIAAELKAVLPDTQLIGRHNKTMTYFPENTSKAQNVDVVSYDNTHHSFDVIIIAVKTHQLHNVIKQLPTIAHKDSLIILAQNGYGQSQHIPYQHVYQAVVYISGQKRNDKITHFRDYRLHLQDTPNIRKLKQQLSSSKIELILESDIQN
;
A
#
# COMPACT_ATOMS: atom_id res chain seq x y z
N MET A 1 5.57 14.16 3.82
CA MET A 1 5.30 13.08 2.84
C MET A 1 3.94 12.48 3.13
N THR A 2 3.10 12.40 2.12
CA THR A 2 1.77 11.81 2.24
C THR A 2 1.71 10.46 1.54
N ILE A 3 1.07 9.48 2.18
CA ILE A 3 0.99 8.12 1.67
C ILE A 3 -0.47 7.68 1.56
N ALA A 4 -0.83 7.11 0.42
CA ALA A 4 -2.09 6.39 0.23
C ALA A 4 -1.81 4.92 0.00
N VAL A 5 -2.63 4.06 0.59
CA VAL A 5 -2.66 2.63 0.31
C VAL A 5 -4.02 2.32 -0.31
N ILE A 6 -4.00 1.69 -1.47
CA ILE A 6 -5.23 1.39 -2.21
C ILE A 6 -5.54 -0.10 -2.11
N GLY A 7 -6.74 -0.41 -1.65
CA GLY A 7 -7.23 -1.79 -1.55
C GLY A 7 -7.33 -2.27 -0.11
N PRO A 8 -8.55 -2.31 0.46
CA PRO A 8 -8.76 -2.72 1.85
C PRO A 8 -8.83 -4.25 2.01
N GLY A 9 -7.87 -4.97 1.41
CA GLY A 9 -7.68 -6.40 1.60
C GLY A 9 -6.72 -6.70 2.75
N ALA A 10 -6.26 -7.94 2.83
CA ALA A 10 -5.34 -8.36 3.89
C ALA A 10 -4.02 -7.61 3.83
N VAL A 11 -3.45 -7.44 2.64
CA VAL A 11 -2.17 -6.74 2.46
C VAL A 11 -2.35 -5.24 2.67
N GLY A 12 -3.29 -4.62 1.97
CA GLY A 12 -3.48 -3.16 2.02
C GLY A 12 -3.84 -2.65 3.41
N THR A 13 -4.75 -3.32 4.10
CA THR A 13 -5.15 -2.92 5.46
C THR A 13 -3.98 -3.05 6.42
N THR A 14 -3.19 -4.13 6.32
CA THR A 14 -2.01 -4.31 7.16
C THR A 14 -1.00 -3.17 6.94
N ILE A 15 -0.69 -2.87 5.69
CA ILE A 15 0.25 -1.79 5.37
C ILE A 15 -0.27 -0.45 5.92
N ALA A 16 -1.53 -0.13 5.65
CA ALA A 16 -2.10 1.13 6.11
C ALA A 16 -2.09 1.25 7.63
N ALA A 17 -2.50 0.19 8.34
CA ALA A 17 -2.53 0.21 9.80
C ALA A 17 -1.14 0.42 10.40
N GLU A 18 -0.14 -0.32 9.91
CA GLU A 18 1.21 -0.21 10.44
C GLU A 18 1.88 1.12 10.08
N LEU A 19 1.60 1.66 8.88
CA LEU A 19 2.12 2.97 8.50
C LEU A 19 1.44 4.10 9.28
N LYS A 20 0.15 4.00 9.57
CA LYS A 20 -0.55 5.03 10.36
C LYS A 20 0.01 5.16 11.77
N ALA A 21 0.62 4.12 12.32
CA ALA A 21 1.23 4.17 13.64
C ALA A 21 2.41 5.15 13.69
N VAL A 22 3.09 5.37 12.56
CA VAL A 22 4.25 6.27 12.49
C VAL A 22 3.99 7.50 11.60
N LEU A 23 3.06 7.39 10.67
CA LEU A 23 2.65 8.46 9.76
C LEU A 23 1.12 8.57 9.81
N PRO A 24 0.57 9.31 10.79
CA PRO A 24 -0.89 9.30 11.06
C PRO A 24 -1.76 9.76 9.89
N ASP A 25 -1.21 10.53 8.95
CA ASP A 25 -1.95 11.04 7.80
C ASP A 25 -2.04 10.02 6.66
N THR A 26 -1.50 8.82 6.82
CA THR A 26 -1.64 7.74 5.84
C THR A 26 -3.12 7.40 5.66
N GLN A 27 -3.57 7.28 4.40
CA GLN A 27 -4.96 6.94 4.11
C GLN A 27 -5.06 5.58 3.45
N LEU A 28 -6.07 4.81 3.84
CA LEU A 28 -6.47 3.59 3.15
C LEU A 28 -7.66 3.93 2.25
N ILE A 29 -7.51 3.70 0.95
CA ILE A 29 -8.49 4.09 -0.05
C ILE A 29 -9.14 2.85 -0.66
N GLY A 30 -10.46 2.90 -0.79
CA GLY A 30 -11.24 1.88 -1.45
C GLY A 30 -12.40 2.50 -2.22
N ARG A 31 -13.29 1.65 -2.72
CA ARG A 31 -14.45 2.12 -3.50
C ARG A 31 -15.52 2.77 -2.63
N HIS A 32 -15.59 2.38 -1.37
CA HIS A 32 -16.63 2.84 -0.45
C HIS A 32 -16.02 3.23 0.89
N ASN A 33 -16.62 4.23 1.53
CA ASN A 33 -16.28 4.56 2.91
C ASN A 33 -16.73 3.44 3.84
N LYS A 34 -15.85 2.93 4.66
CA LYS A 34 -16.15 1.93 5.69
C LYS A 34 -15.01 1.87 6.69
N THR A 35 -15.16 1.04 7.71
CA THR A 35 -14.11 0.81 8.71
C THR A 35 -13.68 -0.64 8.68
N MET A 36 -12.38 -0.87 8.55
CA MET A 36 -11.76 -2.20 8.69
C MET A 36 -11.32 -2.39 10.12
N THR A 37 -11.44 -3.61 10.62
CA THR A 37 -10.89 -3.99 11.93
C THR A 37 -9.63 -4.82 11.69
N TYR A 38 -8.49 -4.34 12.22
CA TYR A 38 -7.19 -4.95 12.02
C TYR A 38 -6.69 -5.55 13.32
N PHE A 39 -6.30 -6.83 13.28
CA PHE A 39 -5.70 -7.54 14.41
C PHE A 39 -4.20 -7.74 14.11
N PRO A 40 -3.31 -6.98 14.78
CA PRO A 40 -1.88 -7.16 14.61
C PRO A 40 -1.39 -8.53 15.05
N GLU A 41 -0.23 -8.93 14.56
CA GLU A 41 0.40 -10.19 14.90
C GLU A 41 0.56 -10.34 16.42
N ASN A 42 0.20 -11.53 16.93
CA ASN A 42 0.37 -11.89 18.33
C ASN A 42 -0.41 -11.03 19.34
N THR A 43 -1.48 -10.39 18.88
CA THR A 43 -2.33 -9.61 19.79
C THR A 43 -3.80 -9.78 19.43
N SER A 44 -4.65 -9.77 20.46
CA SER A 44 -6.10 -9.74 20.29
C SER A 44 -6.65 -8.31 20.30
N LYS A 45 -5.79 -7.30 20.48
CA LYS A 45 -6.21 -5.89 20.53
C LYS A 45 -6.40 -5.37 19.11
N ALA A 46 -7.65 -5.14 18.74
CA ALA A 46 -7.99 -4.66 17.42
C ALA A 46 -7.70 -3.17 17.23
N GLN A 47 -7.40 -2.79 16.00
CA GLN A 47 -7.31 -1.40 15.57
C GLN A 47 -8.34 -1.15 14.48
N ASN A 48 -8.99 0.00 14.53
CA ASN A 48 -9.89 0.41 13.46
C ASN A 48 -9.12 1.22 12.42
N VAL A 49 -9.32 0.87 11.16
CA VAL A 49 -8.70 1.56 10.03
C VAL A 49 -9.80 2.01 9.09
N ASP A 50 -9.99 3.31 8.97
CA ASP A 50 -11.02 3.84 8.09
C ASP A 50 -10.59 3.74 6.64
N VAL A 51 -11.52 3.30 5.81
CA VAL A 51 -11.38 3.28 4.35
C VAL A 51 -12.10 4.51 3.81
N VAL A 52 -11.38 5.30 3.04
CA VAL A 52 -11.91 6.51 2.42
C VAL A 52 -12.12 6.24 0.93
N SER A 53 -13.26 6.64 0.38
CA SER A 53 -13.47 6.53 -1.07
C SER A 53 -12.66 7.58 -1.83
N TYR A 54 -12.43 7.35 -3.12
CA TYR A 54 -11.70 8.31 -3.95
C TYR A 54 -12.33 9.70 -3.94
N ASP A 55 -13.66 9.77 -3.87
CA ASP A 55 -14.39 11.04 -3.88
C ASP A 55 -14.23 11.83 -2.60
N ASN A 56 -13.85 11.18 -1.51
CA ASN A 56 -13.75 11.79 -0.19
C ASN A 56 -12.30 12.14 0.20
N THR A 57 -11.34 11.94 -0.68
CA THR A 57 -9.97 12.37 -0.44
C THR A 57 -9.65 13.55 -1.37
N HIS A 58 -8.98 14.55 -0.81
CA HIS A 58 -8.66 15.79 -1.53
C HIS A 58 -7.14 16.00 -1.64
N HIS A 59 -6.37 14.96 -1.41
CA HIS A 59 -4.91 15.04 -1.43
C HIS A 59 -4.34 14.49 -2.73
N SER A 60 -3.23 15.09 -3.17
CA SER A 60 -2.32 14.46 -4.12
C SER A 60 -1.21 13.81 -3.33
N PHE A 61 -1.20 12.49 -3.31
CA PHE A 61 -0.27 11.73 -2.47
C PHE A 61 1.10 11.62 -3.09
N ASP A 62 2.13 11.74 -2.27
CA ASP A 62 3.52 11.58 -2.71
C ASP A 62 3.89 10.13 -2.97
N VAL A 63 3.29 9.21 -2.20
CA VAL A 63 3.50 7.76 -2.33
C VAL A 63 2.15 7.08 -2.37
N ILE A 64 1.98 6.20 -3.35
CA ILE A 64 0.76 5.43 -3.52
C ILE A 64 1.13 3.95 -3.62
N ILE A 65 0.65 3.17 -2.66
CA ILE A 65 0.88 1.72 -2.62
C ILE A 65 -0.40 1.04 -3.05
N ILE A 66 -0.35 0.35 -4.18
CA ILE A 66 -1.53 -0.30 -4.77
C ILE A 66 -1.53 -1.77 -4.38
N ALA A 67 -2.48 -2.17 -3.53
CA ALA A 67 -2.58 -3.52 -2.98
C ALA A 67 -3.94 -4.16 -3.30
N VAL A 68 -4.38 -4.01 -4.54
CA VAL A 68 -5.61 -4.64 -5.03
C VAL A 68 -5.27 -5.92 -5.80
N LYS A 69 -6.28 -6.74 -6.06
CA LYS A 69 -6.12 -7.90 -6.94
C LYS A 69 -5.89 -7.43 -8.38
N THR A 70 -5.20 -8.26 -9.17
CA THR A 70 -4.80 -7.90 -10.53
C THR A 70 -5.98 -7.44 -11.39
N HIS A 71 -7.13 -8.11 -11.28
CA HIS A 71 -8.30 -7.75 -12.08
C HIS A 71 -8.93 -6.40 -11.69
N GLN A 72 -8.56 -5.84 -10.54
CA GLN A 72 -9.05 -4.54 -10.07
C GLN A 72 -8.14 -3.39 -10.48
N LEU A 73 -6.94 -3.69 -10.99
CA LEU A 73 -5.93 -2.66 -11.27
C LEU A 73 -6.40 -1.65 -12.31
N HIS A 74 -7.13 -2.10 -13.32
CA HIS A 74 -7.66 -1.21 -14.37
C HIS A 74 -8.49 -0.07 -13.80
N ASN A 75 -9.37 -0.37 -12.83
CA ASN A 75 -10.19 0.65 -12.19
C ASN A 75 -9.35 1.60 -11.33
N VAL A 76 -8.32 1.08 -10.67
CA VAL A 76 -7.41 1.91 -9.88
C VAL A 76 -6.68 2.91 -10.78
N ILE A 77 -6.18 2.45 -11.93
CA ILE A 77 -5.45 3.31 -12.86
C ILE A 77 -6.33 4.49 -13.30
N LYS A 78 -7.62 4.25 -13.53
CA LYS A 78 -8.57 5.33 -13.89
C LYS A 78 -8.71 6.37 -12.79
N GLN A 79 -8.53 6.00 -11.53
CA GLN A 79 -8.69 6.89 -10.40
C GLN A 79 -7.40 7.62 -10.01
N LEU A 80 -6.25 7.16 -10.50
CA LEU A 80 -4.97 7.77 -10.12
C LEU A 80 -4.91 9.28 -10.36
N PRO A 81 -5.46 9.83 -11.47
CA PRO A 81 -5.39 11.29 -11.67
C PRO A 81 -6.03 12.11 -10.54
N THR A 82 -6.95 11.53 -9.78
CA THR A 82 -7.60 12.26 -8.67
C THR A 82 -6.77 12.27 -7.39
N ILE A 83 -5.78 11.36 -7.26
CA ILE A 83 -5.04 11.17 -6.02
C ILE A 83 -3.52 11.23 -6.20
N ALA A 84 -3.03 11.32 -7.43
CA ALA A 84 -1.60 11.34 -7.72
C ALA A 84 -1.20 12.66 -8.38
N HIS A 85 0.06 13.03 -8.24
CA HIS A 85 0.69 14.09 -9.05
C HIS A 85 1.77 13.45 -9.94
N LYS A 86 2.34 14.23 -10.83
CA LYS A 86 3.27 13.71 -11.83
C LYS A 86 4.52 13.04 -11.24
N ASP A 87 4.92 13.44 -10.03
CA ASP A 87 6.11 12.92 -9.36
C ASP A 87 5.79 11.88 -8.29
N SER A 88 4.55 11.45 -8.20
CA SER A 88 4.15 10.42 -7.22
C SER A 88 4.95 9.13 -7.42
N LEU A 89 5.40 8.57 -6.30
CA LEU A 89 6.04 7.25 -6.27
C LEU A 89 4.94 6.20 -6.14
N ILE A 90 4.81 5.34 -7.13
CA ILE A 90 3.77 4.31 -7.16
C ILE A 90 4.41 2.95 -6.96
N ILE A 91 3.93 2.23 -5.96
CA ILE A 91 4.41 0.89 -5.63
C ILE A 91 3.26 -0.08 -5.86
N LEU A 92 3.50 -1.06 -6.72
CA LEU A 92 2.52 -2.09 -7.04
C LEU A 92 2.78 -3.29 -6.13
N ALA A 93 1.98 -3.42 -5.09
CA ALA A 93 2.09 -4.48 -4.09
C ALA A 93 1.12 -5.62 -4.43
N GLN A 94 1.38 -6.28 -5.55
CA GLN A 94 0.56 -7.38 -6.08
C GLN A 94 1.44 -8.56 -6.42
N ASN A 95 0.83 -9.74 -6.44
CA ASN A 95 1.49 -10.95 -6.93
C ASN A 95 1.30 -11.03 -8.45
N GLY A 96 2.30 -10.59 -9.21
CA GLY A 96 2.26 -10.64 -10.66
C GLY A 96 3.27 -9.67 -11.25
N TYR A 97 3.80 -10.02 -12.41
CA TYR A 97 4.81 -9.21 -13.09
C TYR A 97 4.24 -8.56 -14.35
N GLY A 98 4.85 -7.46 -14.78
CA GLY A 98 4.48 -6.78 -16.00
C GLY A 98 3.34 -5.80 -15.87
N GLN A 99 2.68 -5.73 -14.72
CA GLN A 99 1.55 -4.82 -14.54
C GLN A 99 1.98 -3.35 -14.44
N SER A 100 3.20 -3.10 -13.97
CA SER A 100 3.74 -1.73 -13.85
C SER A 100 3.79 -1.00 -15.20
N GLN A 101 3.90 -1.73 -16.29
CA GLN A 101 3.96 -1.16 -17.64
C GLN A 101 2.67 -0.45 -18.05
N HIS A 102 1.55 -0.77 -17.41
CA HIS A 102 0.25 -0.19 -17.74
C HIS A 102 -0.07 1.07 -16.94
N ILE A 103 0.82 1.46 -16.02
CA ILE A 103 0.61 2.62 -15.15
C ILE A 103 1.38 3.80 -15.73
N PRO A 104 0.67 4.85 -16.21
CA PRO A 104 1.31 5.93 -16.98
C PRO A 104 1.93 7.00 -16.08
N TYR A 105 2.82 6.59 -15.18
CA TYR A 105 3.55 7.49 -14.28
C TYR A 105 5.04 7.20 -14.36
N GLN A 106 5.85 8.19 -14.01
CA GLN A 106 7.30 8.11 -14.17
C GLN A 106 7.95 7.15 -13.17
N HIS A 107 7.46 7.14 -11.93
CA HIS A 107 8.10 6.39 -10.84
C HIS A 107 7.18 5.25 -10.38
N VAL A 108 7.20 4.14 -11.12
CA VAL A 108 6.39 2.97 -10.82
C VAL A 108 7.30 1.78 -10.57
N TYR A 109 7.11 1.12 -9.42
CA TYR A 109 7.92 -0.02 -8.99
C TYR A 109 7.04 -1.19 -8.58
N GLN A 110 7.44 -2.38 -9.01
CA GLN A 110 6.80 -3.62 -8.60
C GLN A 110 7.44 -4.11 -7.31
N ALA A 111 6.62 -4.38 -6.29
CA ALA A 111 7.08 -5.03 -5.06
C ALA A 111 6.75 -6.52 -5.10
N VAL A 112 7.63 -7.33 -4.53
CA VAL A 112 7.30 -8.70 -4.16
C VAL A 112 6.85 -8.68 -2.70
N VAL A 113 5.65 -9.17 -2.43
CA VAL A 113 4.97 -9.00 -1.15
C VAL A 113 5.13 -10.24 -0.29
N TYR A 114 5.66 -10.05 0.93
CA TYR A 114 5.74 -11.06 1.98
C TYR A 114 5.01 -10.53 3.21
N ILE A 115 3.69 -10.51 3.11
CA ILE A 115 2.76 -10.14 4.18
C ILE A 115 1.68 -11.19 4.18
N SER A 116 1.54 -11.92 5.29
CA SER A 116 0.58 -13.01 5.41
C SER A 116 -0.53 -12.62 6.38
N GLY A 117 -1.75 -12.70 5.91
CA GLY A 117 -2.93 -12.39 6.70
C GLY A 117 -4.19 -12.92 6.05
N GLN A 118 -5.29 -12.81 6.75
CA GLN A 118 -6.58 -13.29 6.31
C GLN A 118 -7.62 -12.18 6.40
N LYS A 119 -8.44 -12.06 5.36
CA LYS A 119 -9.60 -11.18 5.36
C LYS A 119 -10.86 -12.01 5.55
N ARG A 120 -11.69 -11.61 6.52
CA ARG A 120 -13.02 -12.19 6.72
C ARG A 120 -13.99 -11.03 6.95
N ASN A 121 -14.85 -10.76 5.96
CA ASN A 121 -15.68 -9.55 5.93
C ASN A 121 -14.79 -8.31 6.04
N ASP A 122 -15.03 -7.44 7.01
CA ASP A 122 -14.23 -6.23 7.22
C ASP A 122 -13.19 -6.40 8.34
N LYS A 123 -12.79 -7.64 8.62
CA LYS A 123 -11.77 -7.97 9.61
C LYS A 123 -10.55 -8.54 8.95
N ILE A 124 -9.39 -8.00 9.32
CA ILE A 124 -8.09 -8.49 8.86
C ILE A 124 -7.33 -9.03 10.05
N THR A 125 -6.91 -10.29 9.96
CA THR A 125 -6.00 -10.89 10.94
C THR A 125 -4.65 -11.05 10.30
N HIS A 126 -3.65 -10.38 10.85
CA HIS A 126 -2.28 -10.51 10.39
C HIS A 126 -1.63 -11.74 11.02
N PHE A 127 -0.98 -12.56 10.19
CA PHE A 127 -0.33 -13.78 10.65
C PHE A 127 1.17 -13.57 10.86
N ARG A 128 1.88 -13.12 9.85
CA ARG A 128 3.34 -12.96 9.91
C ARG A 128 3.85 -12.13 8.73
N ASP A 129 5.06 -11.63 8.88
CA ASP A 129 5.85 -10.91 7.87
C ASP A 129 5.24 -9.57 7.47
N TYR A 130 6.13 -8.61 7.29
CA TYR A 130 5.76 -7.24 6.91
C TYR A 130 6.70 -6.73 5.83
N ARG A 131 7.11 -7.57 4.86
CA ARG A 131 8.19 -7.25 3.93
C ARG A 131 7.67 -6.98 2.53
N LEU A 132 8.22 -5.93 1.94
CA LEU A 132 8.07 -5.61 0.53
C LEU A 132 9.47 -5.60 -0.08
N HIS A 133 9.73 -6.48 -1.04
CA HIS A 133 11.01 -6.52 -1.74
C HIS A 133 10.91 -5.65 -2.98
N LEU A 134 11.81 -4.68 -3.09
CA LEU A 134 11.76 -3.65 -4.12
C LEU A 134 13.14 -3.46 -4.74
N GLN A 135 13.14 -3.00 -5.99
CA GLN A 135 14.37 -2.62 -6.68
C GLN A 135 15.11 -1.52 -5.90
N ASP A 136 16.42 -1.65 -5.81
CA ASP A 136 17.27 -0.67 -5.13
C ASP A 136 17.46 0.56 -6.01
N THR A 137 16.72 1.62 -5.71
CA THR A 137 16.81 2.91 -6.40
C THR A 137 16.91 4.03 -5.36
N PRO A 138 17.38 5.24 -5.74
CA PRO A 138 17.43 6.36 -4.81
C PRO A 138 16.07 6.69 -4.18
N ASN A 139 14.99 6.62 -4.97
CA ASN A 139 13.63 6.90 -4.47
C ASN A 139 13.21 5.89 -3.42
N ILE A 140 13.46 4.60 -3.65
CA ILE A 140 13.10 3.54 -2.73
C ILE A 140 13.96 3.60 -1.46
N ARG A 141 15.25 3.91 -1.59
CA ARG A 141 16.12 4.08 -0.42
C ARG A 141 15.61 5.20 0.48
N LYS A 142 15.19 6.31 -0.10
CA LYS A 142 14.63 7.43 0.66
C LYS A 142 13.37 7.01 1.38
N LEU A 143 12.47 6.31 0.71
CA LEU A 143 11.24 5.80 1.32
C LEU A 143 11.56 4.85 2.47
N LYS A 144 12.52 3.93 2.28
CA LYS A 144 12.94 3.00 3.33
C LYS A 144 13.36 3.75 4.60
N GLN A 145 14.14 4.83 4.47
CA GLN A 145 14.54 5.64 5.61
C GLN A 145 13.33 6.26 6.31
N GLN A 146 12.38 6.76 5.55
CA GLN A 146 11.18 7.41 6.10
C GLN A 146 10.26 6.42 6.81
N LEU A 147 10.28 5.15 6.42
CA LEU A 147 9.46 4.09 7.03
C LEU A 147 10.21 3.26 8.08
N SER A 148 11.42 3.64 8.45
CA SER A 148 12.30 2.81 9.28
C SER A 148 11.76 2.52 10.67
N SER A 149 10.90 3.40 11.21
CA SER A 149 10.28 3.18 12.52
C SER A 149 8.98 2.36 12.47
N SER A 150 8.48 2.04 11.28
CA SER A 150 7.30 1.19 11.12
C SER A 150 7.69 -0.29 11.10
N LYS A 151 6.69 -1.16 11.27
CA LYS A 151 6.91 -2.60 11.09
C LYS A 151 7.03 -2.99 9.62
N ILE A 152 6.58 -2.14 8.71
CA ILE A 152 6.69 -2.42 7.26
C ILE A 152 8.15 -2.29 6.86
N GLU A 153 8.73 -3.40 6.37
CA GLU A 153 10.13 -3.46 5.98
C GLU A 153 10.25 -3.43 4.45
N LEU A 154 11.06 -2.49 3.96
CA LEU A 154 11.44 -2.47 2.56
C LEU A 154 12.79 -3.17 2.42
N ILE A 155 12.83 -4.26 1.67
CA ILE A 155 14.04 -5.03 1.38
C ILE A 155 14.48 -4.64 -0.04
N LEU A 156 15.68 -4.08 -0.14
CA LEU A 156 16.19 -3.58 -1.41
C LEU A 156 16.95 -4.68 -2.14
N GLU A 157 16.61 -4.89 -3.39
CA GLU A 157 17.23 -5.91 -4.22
C GLU A 157 17.62 -5.34 -5.58
N SER A 158 18.79 -5.74 -6.08
CA SER A 158 19.31 -5.22 -7.34
C SER A 158 18.70 -5.89 -8.58
N ASP A 159 18.11 -7.08 -8.43
CA ASP A 159 17.71 -7.92 -9.56
C ASP A 159 16.20 -8.20 -9.63
N ILE A 160 15.37 -7.37 -9.00
CA ILE A 160 13.91 -7.53 -9.10
C ILE A 160 13.45 -7.11 -10.49
N GLN A 161 12.64 -7.96 -11.15
CA GLN A 161 12.00 -7.64 -12.41
C GLN A 161 10.66 -6.95 -12.18
N ASN A 162 10.36 -6.00 -13.05
CA ASN A 162 9.06 -5.30 -13.05
C ASN A 162 8.09 -5.91 -14.03
#